data_b840adc0c3a5522376a7f67334910538
#
_entry.id   b840adc0c3a5522376a7f67334910538
#
_cell.length_a   1.000
_cell.length_b   1.000
_cell.length_c   1.000
_cell.angle_alpha   90.00
_cell.angle_beta   90.00
_cell.angle_gamma   90.00
#
_symmetry.space_group_name_H-M   'P 1'
#
loop_
_entity.id
_entity.type
_entity.pdbx_description
1 polymer ?
#
loop_
_entity_poly.entity_id
_entity_poly.type
_entity_poly.pdbx_seq_one_letter_code
_entity_poly.pdbx_strand_id
1 'polypeptide(L)'
;MNFELSIITINYNGVKDTCELIETLPLDDASIEVIVVDNASKEDEATFIALRFPQVKVIRSTQNLGFAGGNNLGLQAAQGKYLFFINNDTIIHQTSDIRHLINRLESSPKIGAVCPKIRFAWGNHPIQFAGYTPLSSITMRNRSIGFGEEDHGQYDTAHPTPYAHGAAMMVKREVVEKAGLMPECYFLYYEELDWSMVIRRAGFEIWYEPTSTIYHKESQSTGQKSPLRTYYITRNRLLFVKRNNPTISRYLSYCYLIGMVAVRDTLKYYIQRRPDLAQATIKGIYHFIKSSAS
;
A
#
# COMPACT_ATOMS: atom_id res chain seq x y z
N MET A 1 -16.50 19.54 -13.08
CA MET A 1 -16.80 18.28 -13.77
C MET A 1 -16.69 17.19 -12.71
N ASN A 2 -17.63 16.28 -12.63
CA ASN A 2 -17.51 15.14 -11.70
C ASN A 2 -16.78 14.02 -12.45
N PHE A 3 -15.53 13.75 -12.09
CA PHE A 3 -14.80 12.61 -12.63
C PHE A 3 -15.41 11.28 -12.15
N GLU A 4 -15.38 10.25 -12.98
CA GLU A 4 -15.70 8.88 -12.57
C GLU A 4 -14.60 8.33 -11.69
N LEU A 5 -13.34 8.55 -12.06
CA LEU A 5 -12.16 7.99 -11.42
C LEU A 5 -11.10 9.05 -11.12
N SER A 6 -10.52 9.00 -9.93
CA SER A 6 -9.27 9.68 -9.60
C SER A 6 -8.17 8.64 -9.41
N ILE A 7 -7.12 8.69 -10.23
CA ILE A 7 -5.91 7.89 -10.06
C ILE A 7 -4.91 8.70 -9.24
N ILE A 8 -4.46 8.16 -8.11
CA ILE A 8 -3.59 8.84 -7.15
C ILE A 8 -2.30 8.05 -7.03
N THR A 9 -1.18 8.71 -7.28
CA THR A 9 0.14 8.13 -7.10
C THR A 9 1.08 9.08 -6.37
N ILE A 10 2.06 8.50 -5.66
CA ILE A 10 3.06 9.26 -4.90
C ILE A 10 4.40 9.15 -5.60
N ASN A 11 5.02 10.29 -5.85
CA ASN A 11 6.40 10.39 -6.29
C ASN A 11 7.29 10.76 -5.09
N TYR A 12 8.42 10.08 -4.91
CA TYR A 12 9.46 10.45 -3.95
C TYR A 12 10.83 10.02 -4.47
N ASN A 13 11.58 10.94 -5.05
CA ASN A 13 12.88 10.69 -5.71
C ASN A 13 12.78 9.55 -6.76
N GLY A 14 11.68 9.50 -7.51
CA GLY A 14 11.35 8.40 -8.41
C GLY A 14 10.72 8.85 -9.73
N VAL A 15 11.08 10.04 -10.23
CA VAL A 15 10.47 10.66 -11.41
C VAL A 15 10.44 9.76 -12.63
N LYS A 16 11.47 8.91 -12.84
CA LYS A 16 11.51 7.98 -13.96
C LYS A 16 10.36 6.98 -13.89
N ASP A 17 10.20 6.29 -12.77
CA ASP A 17 9.12 5.32 -12.58
C ASP A 17 7.75 6.00 -12.64
N THR A 18 7.62 7.19 -12.05
CA THR A 18 6.38 7.99 -12.10
C THR A 18 6.00 8.34 -13.53
N CYS A 19 6.96 8.78 -14.36
CA CYS A 19 6.69 9.07 -15.78
C CYS A 19 6.29 7.81 -16.55
N GLU A 20 6.98 6.69 -16.32
CA GLU A 20 6.66 5.42 -16.97
C GLU A 20 5.25 4.93 -16.58
N LEU A 21 4.82 5.09 -15.32
CA LEU A 21 3.43 4.82 -14.94
C LEU A 21 2.46 5.73 -15.69
N ILE A 22 2.68 7.05 -15.67
CA ILE A 22 1.77 8.03 -16.29
C ILE A 22 1.55 7.72 -17.78
N GLU A 23 2.60 7.31 -18.49
CA GLU A 23 2.53 6.92 -19.92
C GLU A 23 1.62 5.71 -20.19
N THR A 24 1.34 4.89 -19.16
CA THR A 24 0.43 3.73 -19.27
C THR A 24 -1.01 4.04 -18.88
N LEU A 25 -1.28 5.26 -18.38
CA LEU A 25 -2.61 5.66 -17.92
C LEU A 25 -3.46 6.24 -19.06
N PRO A 26 -4.80 6.11 -19.00
CA PRO A 26 -5.71 6.63 -20.03
C PRO A 26 -5.91 8.15 -19.91
N LEU A 27 -4.89 8.92 -20.24
CA LEU A 27 -4.86 10.37 -20.09
C LEU A 27 -5.84 11.13 -21.01
N ASP A 28 -6.32 10.48 -22.07
CA ASP A 28 -7.27 11.06 -23.04
C ASP A 28 -8.74 10.87 -22.60
N ASP A 29 -9.00 10.11 -21.53
CA ASP A 29 -10.34 9.89 -21.01
C ASP A 29 -10.72 11.05 -20.07
N ALA A 30 -11.63 11.92 -20.53
CA ALA A 30 -12.09 13.08 -19.78
C ALA A 30 -12.87 12.74 -18.48
N SER A 31 -13.26 11.48 -18.29
CA SER A 31 -13.90 11.01 -17.05
C SER A 31 -12.89 10.63 -15.96
N ILE A 32 -11.59 10.64 -16.29
CA ILE A 32 -10.50 10.24 -15.41
C ILE A 32 -9.60 11.43 -15.10
N GLU A 33 -9.29 11.65 -13.84
CA GLU A 33 -8.22 12.57 -13.42
C GLU A 33 -7.03 11.77 -12.86
N VAL A 34 -5.83 12.25 -13.14
CA VAL A 34 -4.59 11.70 -12.59
C VAL A 34 -3.96 12.73 -11.67
N ILE A 35 -3.66 12.31 -10.44
CA ILE A 35 -3.08 13.15 -9.39
C ILE A 35 -1.74 12.53 -8.97
N VAL A 36 -0.67 13.29 -9.14
CA VAL A 36 0.66 12.92 -8.66
C VAL A 36 1.00 13.78 -7.45
N VAL A 37 1.31 13.15 -6.33
CA VAL A 37 1.81 13.84 -5.14
C VAL A 37 3.32 13.68 -5.09
N ASP A 38 4.05 14.76 -5.36
CA ASP A 38 5.48 14.79 -5.07
C ASP A 38 5.69 14.98 -3.57
N ASN A 39 6.14 13.94 -2.92
CA ASN A 39 6.22 13.82 -1.46
C ASN A 39 7.54 14.38 -0.91
N ALA A 40 7.90 15.59 -1.33
CA ALA A 40 9.14 16.30 -1.03
C ALA A 40 10.39 15.61 -1.61
N SER A 41 10.41 15.35 -2.90
CA SER A 41 11.62 14.92 -3.61
C SER A 41 12.73 15.96 -3.49
N LYS A 42 13.98 15.50 -3.51
CA LYS A 42 15.17 16.37 -3.37
C LYS A 42 15.32 17.33 -4.53
N GLU A 43 15.11 16.81 -5.74
CA GLU A 43 15.11 17.60 -6.96
C GLU A 43 13.70 18.12 -7.25
N ASP A 44 13.57 19.06 -8.17
CA ASP A 44 12.26 19.60 -8.57
C ASP A 44 11.53 18.68 -9.55
N GLU A 45 11.26 17.44 -9.09
CA GLU A 45 10.57 16.43 -9.87
C GLU A 45 9.11 16.81 -10.15
N ALA A 46 8.47 17.58 -9.25
CA ALA A 46 7.11 18.06 -9.43
C ALA A 46 6.97 18.94 -10.67
N THR A 47 7.84 19.93 -10.84
CA THR A 47 7.84 20.80 -12.03
C THR A 47 8.15 20.01 -13.29
N PHE A 48 9.10 19.07 -13.24
CA PHE A 48 9.41 18.22 -14.38
C PHE A 48 8.20 17.40 -14.84
N ILE A 49 7.48 16.75 -13.90
CA ILE A 49 6.28 15.95 -14.21
C ILE A 49 5.18 16.84 -14.79
N ALA A 50 4.91 18.01 -14.18
CA ALA A 50 3.89 18.93 -14.63
C ALA A 50 4.14 19.47 -16.06
N LEU A 51 5.38 19.74 -16.40
CA LEU A 51 5.75 20.19 -17.75
C LEU A 51 5.64 19.07 -18.79
N ARG A 52 5.97 17.83 -18.41
CA ARG A 52 5.90 16.68 -19.33
C ARG A 52 4.47 16.20 -19.56
N PHE A 53 3.62 16.29 -18.55
CA PHE A 53 2.23 15.81 -18.57
C PHE A 53 1.27 16.91 -18.11
N PRO A 54 0.95 17.91 -18.96
CA PRO A 54 0.14 19.07 -18.58
C PRO A 54 -1.30 18.72 -18.12
N GLN A 55 -1.81 17.54 -18.50
CA GLN A 55 -3.13 17.04 -18.12
C GLN A 55 -3.15 16.39 -16.73
N VAL A 56 -1.97 16.16 -16.13
CA VAL A 56 -1.83 15.55 -14.79
C VAL A 56 -1.81 16.64 -13.73
N LYS A 57 -2.60 16.48 -12.69
CA LYS A 57 -2.57 17.36 -11.51
C LYS A 57 -1.39 16.99 -10.61
N VAL A 58 -0.37 17.84 -10.55
CA VAL A 58 0.78 17.62 -9.67
C VAL A 58 0.66 18.48 -8.40
N ILE A 59 0.83 17.84 -7.25
CA ILE A 59 0.81 18.48 -5.92
C ILE A 59 2.16 18.26 -5.27
N ARG A 60 2.86 19.33 -4.90
CA ARG A 60 4.13 19.24 -4.18
C ARG A 60 3.92 19.40 -2.67
N SER A 61 4.31 18.40 -1.90
CA SER A 61 4.41 18.50 -0.45
C SER A 61 5.71 19.19 -0.03
N THR A 62 5.66 19.93 1.07
CA THR A 62 6.86 20.57 1.65
C THR A 62 7.70 19.64 2.51
N GLN A 63 7.15 18.46 2.87
CA GLN A 63 7.80 17.43 3.67
C GLN A 63 7.36 16.04 3.23
N ASN A 64 8.19 15.03 3.50
CA ASN A 64 7.83 13.65 3.26
C ASN A 64 6.79 13.18 4.29
N LEU A 65 5.55 13.01 3.85
CA LEU A 65 4.39 12.61 4.66
C LEU A 65 4.28 11.09 4.85
N GLY A 66 5.21 10.30 4.27
CA GLY A 66 5.08 8.85 4.19
C GLY A 66 4.03 8.42 3.18
N PHE A 67 3.71 7.12 3.19
CA PHE A 67 2.78 6.54 2.21
C PHE A 67 1.33 7.01 2.44
N ALA A 68 0.83 6.87 3.66
CA ALA A 68 -0.54 7.27 3.99
C ALA A 68 -0.77 8.77 3.80
N GLY A 69 0.13 9.61 4.32
CA GLY A 69 -0.02 11.06 4.22
C GLY A 69 0.05 11.58 2.79
N GLY A 70 0.94 11.01 1.96
CA GLY A 70 1.01 11.35 0.54
C GLY A 70 -0.28 10.96 -0.21
N ASN A 71 -0.80 9.75 0.02
CA ASN A 71 -2.08 9.33 -0.56
C ASN A 71 -3.25 10.17 -0.08
N ASN A 72 -3.29 10.52 1.21
CA ASN A 72 -4.34 11.39 1.77
C ASN A 72 -4.29 12.80 1.17
N LEU A 73 -3.12 13.36 0.91
CA LEU A 73 -2.96 14.65 0.25
C LEU A 73 -3.52 14.61 -1.19
N GLY A 74 -3.23 13.53 -1.94
CA GLY A 74 -3.82 13.30 -3.25
C GLY A 74 -5.34 13.13 -3.18
N LEU A 75 -5.84 12.37 -2.21
CA LEU A 75 -7.25 12.13 -1.97
C LEU A 75 -8.03 13.42 -1.69
N GLN A 76 -7.47 14.35 -0.91
CA GLN A 76 -8.10 15.64 -0.64
C GLN A 76 -8.31 16.47 -1.90
N ALA A 77 -7.49 16.27 -2.91
CA ALA A 77 -7.58 16.98 -4.19
C ALA A 77 -8.40 16.23 -5.24
N ALA A 78 -8.76 14.97 -4.97
CA ALA A 78 -9.48 14.07 -5.86
C ALA A 78 -10.99 14.36 -5.87
N GLN A 79 -11.63 14.23 -7.05
CA GLN A 79 -13.05 14.47 -7.26
C GLN A 79 -13.83 13.26 -7.78
N GLY A 80 -13.13 12.18 -8.18
CA GLY A 80 -13.73 10.97 -8.75
C GLY A 80 -14.62 10.19 -7.78
N LYS A 81 -15.62 9.52 -8.33
CA LYS A 81 -16.47 8.55 -7.60
C LYS A 81 -15.67 7.36 -7.08
N TYR A 82 -14.69 6.90 -7.87
CA TYR A 82 -13.73 5.88 -7.52
C TYR A 82 -12.35 6.50 -7.32
N LEU A 83 -11.59 5.93 -6.40
CA LEU A 83 -10.27 6.41 -5.99
C LEU A 83 -9.29 5.26 -6.17
N PHE A 84 -8.38 5.37 -7.13
CA PHE A 84 -7.40 4.34 -7.42
C PHE A 84 -6.02 4.75 -6.91
N PHE A 85 -5.62 4.19 -5.79
CA PHE A 85 -4.28 4.35 -5.23
C PHE A 85 -3.35 3.36 -5.89
N ILE A 86 -2.30 3.86 -6.54
CA ILE A 86 -1.36 3.04 -7.29
C ILE A 86 0.08 3.53 -7.08
N ASN A 87 1.00 2.61 -6.83
CA ASN A 87 2.40 2.96 -6.68
C ASN A 87 2.99 3.46 -8.00
N ASN A 88 3.90 4.43 -7.92
CA ASN A 88 4.55 5.03 -9.08
C ASN A 88 5.47 4.06 -9.85
N ASP A 89 5.87 2.95 -9.23
CA ASP A 89 6.70 1.89 -9.84
C ASP A 89 5.86 0.70 -10.36
N THR A 90 4.64 0.99 -10.82
CA THR A 90 3.75 0.02 -11.47
C THR A 90 3.56 0.33 -12.96
N ILE A 91 3.09 -0.66 -13.71
CA ILE A 91 2.79 -0.58 -15.14
C ILE A 91 1.43 -1.20 -15.38
N ILE A 92 0.58 -0.51 -16.15
CA ILE A 92 -0.71 -1.00 -16.63
C ILE A 92 -0.59 -1.24 -18.14
N HIS A 93 -0.67 -2.49 -18.57
CA HIS A 93 -0.54 -2.80 -20.00
C HIS A 93 -1.83 -2.60 -20.81
N GLN A 94 -2.98 -2.73 -20.13
CA GLN A 94 -4.28 -2.59 -20.78
C GLN A 94 -5.16 -1.65 -19.96
N THR A 95 -5.67 -0.60 -20.57
CA THR A 95 -6.57 0.36 -19.89
C THR A 95 -7.90 -0.30 -19.45
N SER A 96 -8.29 -1.42 -20.09
CA SER A 96 -9.42 -2.24 -19.66
C SER A 96 -9.26 -2.80 -18.24
N ASP A 97 -8.02 -2.97 -17.74
CA ASP A 97 -7.76 -3.42 -16.38
C ASP A 97 -8.41 -2.49 -15.33
N ILE A 98 -8.39 -1.18 -15.58
CA ILE A 98 -9.03 -0.18 -14.72
C ILE A 98 -10.57 -0.38 -14.74
N ARG A 99 -11.16 -0.62 -15.91
CA ARG A 99 -12.62 -0.83 -16.03
C ARG A 99 -13.08 -2.10 -15.31
N HIS A 100 -12.28 -3.16 -15.33
CA HIS A 100 -12.59 -4.39 -14.59
C HIS A 100 -12.70 -4.15 -13.08
N LEU A 101 -11.81 -3.30 -12.52
CA LEU A 101 -11.89 -2.91 -11.10
C LEU A 101 -13.18 -2.14 -10.79
N ILE A 102 -13.56 -1.17 -11.63
CA ILE A 102 -14.81 -0.41 -11.49
C ILE A 102 -16.01 -1.37 -11.53
N ASN A 103 -16.06 -2.26 -12.52
CA ASN A 103 -17.14 -3.24 -12.67
C ASN A 103 -17.25 -4.14 -11.42
N ARG A 104 -16.12 -4.55 -10.83
CA ARG A 104 -16.12 -5.31 -9.58
C ARG A 104 -16.73 -4.50 -8.44
N LEU A 105 -16.35 -3.25 -8.28
CA LEU A 105 -16.93 -2.39 -7.25
C LEU A 105 -18.45 -2.19 -7.44
N GLU A 106 -18.92 -2.10 -8.68
CA GLU A 106 -20.33 -1.93 -8.99
C GLU A 106 -21.17 -3.20 -8.83
N SER A 107 -20.55 -4.39 -8.88
CA SER A 107 -21.24 -5.67 -8.80
C SER A 107 -21.97 -5.91 -7.46
N SER A 108 -21.58 -5.19 -6.40
CA SER A 108 -22.26 -5.23 -5.11
C SER A 108 -22.04 -3.93 -4.30
N PRO A 109 -23.08 -3.44 -3.60
CA PRO A 109 -22.93 -2.32 -2.69
C PRO A 109 -22.04 -2.63 -1.49
N LYS A 110 -21.83 -3.90 -1.15
CA LYS A 110 -20.94 -4.31 -0.05
C LYS A 110 -19.47 -4.23 -0.40
N ILE A 111 -19.13 -4.30 -1.69
CA ILE A 111 -17.73 -4.21 -2.13
C ILE A 111 -17.30 -2.75 -2.06
N GLY A 112 -16.43 -2.43 -1.11
CA GLY A 112 -15.92 -1.08 -0.91
C GLY A 112 -14.53 -0.85 -1.51
N ALA A 113 -13.73 -1.92 -1.61
CA ALA A 113 -12.40 -1.84 -2.18
C ALA A 113 -12.09 -3.08 -3.03
N VAL A 114 -11.23 -2.92 -4.03
CA VAL A 114 -10.78 -4.00 -4.92
C VAL A 114 -9.31 -3.84 -5.25
N CYS A 115 -8.61 -4.98 -5.34
CA CYS A 115 -7.22 -5.02 -5.79
C CYS A 115 -7.12 -5.90 -7.03
N PRO A 116 -6.30 -5.52 -8.02
CA PRO A 116 -6.01 -6.35 -9.18
C PRO A 116 -5.13 -7.55 -8.82
N LYS A 117 -4.95 -8.47 -9.76
CA LYS A 117 -3.81 -9.37 -9.76
C LYS A 117 -2.54 -8.53 -9.91
N ILE A 118 -1.58 -8.71 -9.01
CA ILE A 118 -0.31 -7.99 -9.11
C ILE A 118 0.78 -9.01 -9.46
N ARG A 119 1.53 -8.72 -10.50
CA ARG A 119 2.67 -9.50 -10.96
C ARG A 119 3.94 -8.68 -10.85
N PHE A 120 5.06 -9.34 -10.61
CA PHE A 120 6.34 -8.65 -10.68
C PHE A 120 6.66 -8.24 -12.12
N ALA A 121 7.24 -7.06 -12.31
CA ALA A 121 7.64 -6.56 -13.63
C ALA A 121 8.99 -7.16 -14.14
N TRP A 122 9.52 -8.19 -13.48
CA TRP A 122 10.80 -8.83 -13.80
C TRP A 122 10.66 -10.35 -14.01
N GLY A 123 11.66 -10.96 -14.62
CA GLY A 123 11.68 -12.39 -14.92
C GLY A 123 10.51 -12.81 -15.81
N ASN A 124 9.87 -13.95 -15.48
CA ASN A 124 8.66 -14.43 -16.16
C ASN A 124 7.38 -13.82 -15.55
N HIS A 125 7.50 -12.64 -14.95
CA HIS A 125 6.39 -11.96 -14.29
C HIS A 125 5.65 -12.83 -13.27
N PRO A 126 6.32 -13.41 -12.26
CA PRO A 126 5.65 -14.23 -11.27
C PRO A 126 4.64 -13.41 -10.48
N ILE A 127 3.65 -14.10 -9.89
CA ILE A 127 2.60 -13.45 -9.11
C ILE A 127 3.21 -12.82 -7.84
N GLN A 128 2.87 -11.58 -7.55
CA GLN A 128 3.16 -10.92 -6.29
C GLN A 128 1.96 -11.02 -5.34
N PHE A 129 0.75 -10.90 -5.90
CA PHE A 129 -0.47 -10.87 -5.11
C PHE A 129 -1.68 -11.40 -5.91
N ALA A 130 -2.36 -12.36 -5.29
CA ALA A 130 -3.67 -12.88 -5.70
C ALA A 130 -4.61 -12.98 -4.47
N GLY A 131 -4.55 -11.97 -3.58
CA GLY A 131 -5.24 -11.96 -2.30
C GLY A 131 -4.31 -12.27 -1.11
N TYR A 132 -4.82 -12.07 0.09
CA TYR A 132 -4.12 -12.38 1.35
C TYR A 132 -4.85 -13.46 2.16
N THR A 133 -4.07 -14.24 2.92
CA THR A 133 -4.64 -15.02 4.02
C THR A 133 -4.90 -14.11 5.23
N PRO A 134 -5.84 -14.46 6.14
CA PRO A 134 -6.03 -13.70 7.38
C PRO A 134 -4.74 -13.61 8.21
N LEU A 135 -4.54 -12.48 8.88
CA LEU A 135 -3.47 -12.32 9.87
C LEU A 135 -3.71 -13.21 11.09
N SER A 136 -2.68 -13.90 11.54
CA SER A 136 -2.70 -14.55 12.85
C SER A 136 -2.82 -13.50 13.95
N SER A 137 -3.77 -13.67 14.86
CA SER A 137 -4.02 -12.75 15.97
C SER A 137 -2.87 -12.62 16.98
N ILE A 138 -1.89 -13.54 16.96
CA ILE A 138 -0.73 -13.54 17.87
C ILE A 138 0.55 -13.22 17.12
N THR A 139 0.83 -13.94 16.03
CA THR A 139 2.12 -13.79 15.32
C THR A 139 2.12 -12.62 14.34
N MET A 140 0.95 -12.05 14.02
CA MET A 140 0.80 -11.00 13.01
C MET A 140 1.42 -11.37 11.67
N ARG A 141 1.26 -12.62 11.27
CA ARG A 141 1.72 -13.16 9.98
C ARG A 141 0.53 -13.52 9.12
N ASN A 142 0.61 -13.17 7.88
CA ASN A 142 -0.22 -13.64 6.78
C ASN A 142 0.67 -14.03 5.60
N ARG A 143 0.07 -14.48 4.53
CA ARG A 143 0.76 -14.76 3.26
C ARG A 143 0.01 -14.08 2.14
N SER A 144 0.75 -13.53 1.18
CA SER A 144 0.21 -13.22 -0.14
C SER A 144 0.00 -14.53 -0.89
N ILE A 145 -1.22 -14.75 -1.38
CA ILE A 145 -1.59 -15.93 -2.16
C ILE A 145 -0.89 -15.82 -3.51
N GLY A 146 -0.31 -16.91 -3.98
CA GLY A 146 0.41 -16.99 -5.26
C GLY A 146 1.79 -16.33 -5.27
N PHE A 147 2.31 -15.80 -4.16
CA PHE A 147 3.57 -15.05 -4.14
C PHE A 147 4.75 -15.88 -4.65
N GLY A 148 5.38 -15.38 -5.73
CA GLY A 148 6.53 -16.01 -6.38
C GLY A 148 6.17 -17.16 -7.32
N GLU A 149 4.92 -17.52 -7.47
CA GLU A 149 4.46 -18.56 -8.38
C GLU A 149 4.32 -18.04 -9.81
N GLU A 150 4.55 -18.91 -10.79
CA GLU A 150 4.18 -18.63 -12.18
C GLU A 150 2.65 -18.59 -12.34
N ASP A 151 2.16 -17.69 -13.18
CA ASP A 151 0.75 -17.54 -13.45
C ASP A 151 0.31 -18.47 -14.60
N HIS A 152 -0.45 -19.50 -14.27
CA HIS A 152 -1.06 -20.45 -15.20
C HIS A 152 -2.60 -20.39 -15.17
N GLY A 153 -3.17 -19.30 -14.62
CA GLY A 153 -4.61 -19.14 -14.44
C GLY A 153 -5.16 -19.76 -13.14
N GLN A 154 -4.31 -20.30 -12.28
CA GLN A 154 -4.71 -20.96 -11.03
C GLN A 154 -5.39 -20.01 -10.03
N TYR A 155 -5.26 -18.70 -10.21
CA TYR A 155 -5.88 -17.67 -9.39
C TYR A 155 -6.82 -16.75 -10.18
N ASP A 156 -7.47 -17.26 -11.23
CA ASP A 156 -8.38 -16.49 -12.09
C ASP A 156 -9.84 -16.44 -11.59
N THR A 157 -10.03 -16.70 -10.30
CA THR A 157 -11.33 -16.56 -9.65
C THR A 157 -11.32 -15.39 -8.67
N ALA A 158 -12.23 -14.44 -8.88
CA ALA A 158 -12.41 -13.32 -7.97
C ALA A 158 -12.95 -13.77 -6.61
N HIS A 159 -12.41 -13.22 -5.52
CA HIS A 159 -12.82 -13.61 -4.17
C HIS A 159 -12.58 -12.49 -3.16
N PRO A 160 -13.27 -12.51 -2.01
CA PRO A 160 -12.98 -11.59 -0.91
C PRO A 160 -11.58 -11.82 -0.35
N THR A 161 -10.87 -10.73 -0.05
CA THR A 161 -9.57 -10.75 0.62
C THR A 161 -9.62 -9.93 1.91
N PRO A 162 -8.97 -10.35 3.00
CA PRO A 162 -9.03 -9.60 4.25
C PRO A 162 -8.34 -8.23 4.21
N TYR A 163 -7.39 -8.04 3.28
CA TYR A 163 -6.59 -6.82 3.18
C TYR A 163 -6.37 -6.43 1.72
N ALA A 164 -6.33 -5.11 1.47
CA ALA A 164 -5.88 -4.56 0.21
C ALA A 164 -4.35 -4.61 0.11
N HIS A 165 -3.83 -4.55 -1.12
CA HIS A 165 -2.40 -4.46 -1.39
C HIS A 165 -2.01 -3.02 -1.69
N GLY A 166 -0.97 -2.52 -1.01
CA GLY A 166 -0.55 -1.12 -1.12
C GLY A 166 -0.05 -0.69 -2.50
N ALA A 167 0.40 -1.64 -3.35
CA ALA A 167 0.86 -1.28 -4.70
C ALA A 167 -0.28 -0.87 -5.65
N ALA A 168 -1.49 -1.42 -5.47
CA ALA A 168 -2.65 -1.06 -6.27
C ALA A 168 -3.96 -1.44 -5.56
N MET A 169 -4.80 -0.46 -5.25
CA MET A 169 -6.14 -0.67 -4.70
C MET A 169 -7.08 0.42 -5.17
N MET A 170 -8.27 0.04 -5.61
CA MET A 170 -9.33 0.98 -5.95
C MET A 170 -10.41 0.93 -4.88
N VAL A 171 -10.90 2.10 -4.47
CA VAL A 171 -11.83 2.27 -3.34
C VAL A 171 -12.97 3.18 -3.77
N LYS A 172 -14.21 2.89 -3.36
CA LYS A 172 -15.33 3.82 -3.54
C LYS A 172 -15.17 5.04 -2.63
N ARG A 173 -15.53 6.23 -3.11
CA ARG A 173 -15.48 7.46 -2.29
C ARG A 173 -16.31 7.33 -1.01
N GLU A 174 -17.50 6.71 -1.07
CA GLU A 174 -18.34 6.47 0.11
C GLU A 174 -17.65 5.68 1.22
N VAL A 175 -16.66 4.86 0.88
CA VAL A 175 -15.85 4.12 1.86
C VAL A 175 -14.99 5.08 2.65
N VAL A 176 -14.36 6.05 1.97
CA VAL A 176 -13.55 7.08 2.65
C VAL A 176 -14.41 7.95 3.55
N GLU A 177 -15.62 8.30 3.11
CA GLU A 177 -16.57 9.09 3.89
C GLU A 177 -17.00 8.35 5.18
N LYS A 178 -17.15 7.02 5.13
CA LYS A 178 -17.56 6.19 6.28
C LYS A 178 -16.40 5.66 7.14
N ALA A 179 -15.32 5.25 6.50
CA ALA A 179 -14.17 4.63 7.18
C ALA A 179 -13.07 5.65 7.53
N GLY A 180 -13.10 6.84 6.93
CA GLY A 180 -12.06 7.86 7.09
C GLY A 180 -10.84 7.62 6.21
N LEU A 181 -9.85 8.48 6.41
CA LEU A 181 -8.61 8.52 5.65
C LEU A 181 -7.68 7.35 6.02
N MET A 182 -6.68 7.13 5.18
CA MET A 182 -5.60 6.18 5.45
C MET A 182 -4.83 6.59 6.72
N PRO A 183 -4.52 5.66 7.67
CA PRO A 183 -3.91 6.02 8.95
C PRO A 183 -2.45 6.47 8.80
N GLU A 184 -2.16 7.74 9.06
CA GLU A 184 -0.84 8.37 8.90
C GLU A 184 0.17 8.02 10.02
N CYS A 185 -0.29 7.42 11.11
CA CYS A 185 0.56 7.09 12.25
C CYS A 185 1.67 6.07 11.93
N TYR A 186 1.56 5.39 10.80
CA TYR A 186 2.54 4.38 10.37
C TYR A 186 3.74 4.97 9.64
N PHE A 187 3.58 5.99 8.82
CA PHE A 187 4.52 6.59 7.89
C PHE A 187 4.84 5.67 6.70
N LEU A 188 5.21 4.40 6.95
CA LEU A 188 5.55 3.41 5.92
C LEU A 188 5.34 1.99 6.46
N TYR A 189 4.63 1.14 5.73
CA TYR A 189 4.19 -0.23 6.06
C TYR A 189 3.12 -0.29 7.16
N TYR A 190 2.13 -1.16 6.98
CA TYR A 190 0.96 -1.45 7.81
C TYR A 190 -0.22 -0.47 7.65
N GLU A 191 -0.04 0.68 7.00
CA GLU A 191 -1.13 1.63 6.78
C GLU A 191 -2.28 1.02 5.97
N GLU A 192 -1.98 0.29 4.88
CA GLU A 192 -2.97 -0.37 4.04
C GLU A 192 -3.67 -1.53 4.77
N LEU A 193 -2.93 -2.23 5.63
CA LEU A 193 -3.49 -3.30 6.45
C LEU A 193 -4.45 -2.76 7.49
N ASP A 194 -4.06 -1.69 8.20
CA ASP A 194 -4.91 -1.04 9.22
C ASP A 194 -6.14 -0.39 8.57
N TRP A 195 -5.96 0.30 7.44
CA TRP A 195 -7.07 0.87 6.70
C TRP A 195 -8.05 -0.19 6.21
N SER A 196 -7.54 -1.33 5.75
CA SER A 196 -8.37 -2.51 5.40
C SER A 196 -9.22 -2.99 6.59
N MET A 197 -8.66 -2.98 7.80
CA MET A 197 -9.42 -3.32 9.02
C MET A 197 -10.52 -2.30 9.30
N VAL A 198 -10.25 -1.01 9.09
CA VAL A 198 -11.24 0.07 9.28
C VAL A 198 -12.35 -0.02 8.23
N ILE A 199 -12.00 -0.22 6.95
CA ILE A 199 -12.95 -0.41 5.85
C ILE A 199 -13.90 -1.58 6.16
N ARG A 200 -13.38 -2.71 6.61
CA ARG A 200 -14.19 -3.89 6.96
C ARG A 200 -15.07 -3.64 8.18
N ARG A 201 -14.59 -2.91 9.20
CA ARG A 201 -15.41 -2.50 10.37
C ARG A 201 -16.54 -1.54 9.98
N ALA A 202 -16.36 -0.75 8.93
CA ALA A 202 -17.39 0.10 8.34
C ALA A 202 -18.45 -0.68 7.55
N GLY A 203 -18.32 -2.01 7.46
CA GLY A 203 -19.29 -2.91 6.82
C GLY A 203 -19.01 -3.22 5.35
N PHE A 204 -17.85 -2.82 4.83
CA PHE A 204 -17.47 -3.10 3.45
C PHE A 204 -16.59 -4.34 3.31
N GLU A 205 -16.62 -4.93 2.13
CA GLU A 205 -15.77 -6.03 1.70
C GLU A 205 -14.62 -5.50 0.83
N ILE A 206 -13.48 -6.19 0.88
CA ILE A 206 -12.34 -5.97 0.00
C ILE A 206 -12.21 -7.20 -0.89
N TRP A 207 -12.07 -6.99 -2.20
CA TRP A 207 -12.05 -8.07 -3.18
C TRP A 207 -10.76 -8.09 -3.98
N TYR A 208 -10.37 -9.27 -4.40
CA TYR A 208 -9.37 -9.53 -5.43
C TYR A 208 -10.07 -9.73 -6.76
N GLU A 209 -9.60 -9.05 -7.82
CA GLU A 209 -10.13 -9.11 -9.19
C GLU A 209 -9.05 -9.58 -10.17
N PRO A 210 -9.09 -10.85 -10.60
CA PRO A 210 -8.04 -11.42 -11.46
C PRO A 210 -8.08 -10.96 -12.92
N THR A 211 -9.21 -10.45 -13.42
CA THR A 211 -9.32 -9.96 -14.80
C THR A 211 -8.61 -8.62 -15.02
N SER A 212 -8.20 -7.98 -13.93
CA SER A 212 -7.33 -6.81 -13.92
C SER A 212 -5.93 -7.22 -13.47
N THR A 213 -4.92 -6.93 -14.27
CA THR A 213 -3.52 -7.28 -13.98
C THR A 213 -2.62 -6.05 -14.02
N ILE A 214 -1.84 -5.85 -12.96
CA ILE A 214 -0.87 -4.77 -12.84
C ILE A 214 0.51 -5.34 -12.58
N TYR A 215 1.53 -4.74 -13.20
CA TYR A 215 2.91 -5.14 -13.05
C TYR A 215 3.63 -4.17 -12.12
N HIS A 216 4.30 -4.69 -11.09
CA HIS A 216 4.97 -3.91 -10.06
C HIS A 216 6.47 -4.17 -10.11
N LYS A 217 7.26 -3.13 -10.28
CA LYS A 217 8.73 -3.24 -10.34
C LYS A 217 9.33 -3.57 -8.98
N GLU A 218 8.58 -3.30 -7.89
CA GLU A 218 9.05 -3.39 -6.52
C GLU A 218 10.37 -2.63 -6.36
N SER A 219 10.30 -1.30 -6.56
CA SER A 219 11.48 -0.47 -6.58
C SER A 219 12.29 -0.64 -5.30
N GLN A 220 13.60 -0.67 -5.44
CA GLN A 220 14.53 -0.93 -4.35
C GLN A 220 14.75 0.29 -3.44
N SER A 221 13.85 1.28 -3.49
CA SER A 221 13.98 2.54 -2.76
C SER A 221 14.21 2.36 -1.25
N THR A 222 13.72 1.27 -0.66
CA THR A 222 13.91 0.97 0.76
C THR A 222 14.86 -0.20 1.02
N GLY A 223 15.27 -0.97 0.00
CA GLY A 223 16.11 -2.17 0.10
C GLY A 223 15.50 -3.25 1.00
N GLN A 224 15.46 -4.52 0.54
CA GLN A 224 14.81 -5.63 1.27
C GLN A 224 15.32 -5.84 2.71
N LYS A 225 16.54 -5.39 3.05
CA LYS A 225 17.16 -5.50 4.37
C LYS A 225 17.79 -4.18 4.80
N SER A 226 17.04 -3.08 4.74
CA SER A 226 17.51 -1.78 5.21
C SER A 226 17.15 -1.54 6.69
N PRO A 227 17.95 -0.74 7.43
CA PRO A 227 17.61 -0.33 8.79
C PRO A 227 16.27 0.41 8.86
N LEU A 228 15.96 1.23 7.85
CA LEU A 228 14.70 1.96 7.77
C LEU A 228 13.51 0.99 7.73
N ARG A 229 13.55 0.00 6.84
CA ARG A 229 12.50 -1.02 6.73
C ARG A 229 12.36 -1.82 8.02
N THR A 230 13.47 -2.25 8.60
CA THR A 230 13.49 -3.02 9.86
C THR A 230 12.86 -2.22 11.00
N TYR A 231 13.21 -0.94 11.12
CA TYR A 231 12.64 -0.05 12.11
C TYR A 231 11.12 0.08 11.98
N TYR A 232 10.62 0.45 10.78
CA TYR A 232 9.19 0.66 10.60
C TYR A 232 8.40 -0.64 10.72
N ILE A 233 8.84 -1.75 10.15
CA ILE A 233 8.15 -3.04 10.31
C ILE A 233 8.06 -3.44 11.78
N THR A 234 9.13 -3.27 12.57
CA THR A 234 9.12 -3.62 13.99
C THR A 234 8.17 -2.73 14.77
N ARG A 235 8.29 -1.39 14.64
CA ARG A 235 7.43 -0.42 15.32
C ARG A 235 5.97 -0.58 14.93
N ASN A 236 5.70 -0.65 13.65
CA ASN A 236 4.36 -0.62 13.09
C ASN A 236 3.59 -1.90 13.32
N ARG A 237 4.28 -3.06 13.38
CA ARG A 237 3.64 -4.32 13.79
C ARG A 237 3.09 -4.23 15.22
N LEU A 238 3.83 -3.65 16.14
CA LEU A 238 3.38 -3.44 17.51
C LEU A 238 2.25 -2.40 17.58
N LEU A 239 2.33 -1.32 16.80
CA LEU A 239 1.29 -0.31 16.70
C LEU A 239 0.00 -0.90 16.10
N PHE A 240 0.10 -1.73 15.07
CA PHE A 240 -1.04 -2.43 14.47
C PHE A 240 -1.73 -3.35 15.51
N VAL A 241 -0.95 -4.10 16.29
CA VAL A 241 -1.45 -4.91 17.40
C VAL A 241 -2.20 -4.04 18.42
N LYS A 242 -1.64 -2.88 18.81
CA LYS A 242 -2.27 -1.94 19.74
C LYS A 242 -3.64 -1.49 19.24
N ARG A 243 -3.76 -1.17 17.96
CA ARG A 243 -4.96 -0.60 17.34
C ARG A 243 -6.04 -1.64 17.03
N ASN A 244 -5.64 -2.87 16.70
CA ASN A 244 -6.54 -3.83 16.07
C ASN A 244 -6.83 -5.08 16.88
N ASN A 245 -6.00 -5.43 17.87
CA ASN A 245 -6.19 -6.65 18.63
C ASN A 245 -7.01 -6.45 19.92
N PRO A 246 -7.90 -7.41 20.28
CA PRO A 246 -8.49 -7.48 21.59
C PRO A 246 -7.43 -7.62 22.70
N THR A 247 -7.77 -7.25 23.93
CA THR A 247 -6.83 -7.13 25.06
C THR A 247 -5.96 -8.38 25.26
N ILE A 248 -6.56 -9.56 25.33
CA ILE A 248 -5.81 -10.81 25.60
C ILE A 248 -4.84 -11.11 24.47
N SER A 249 -5.30 -11.13 23.21
CA SER A 249 -4.43 -11.40 22.05
C SER A 249 -3.38 -10.31 21.85
N ARG A 250 -3.66 -9.07 22.27
CA ARG A 250 -2.70 -7.96 22.26
C ARG A 250 -1.50 -8.25 23.15
N TYR A 251 -1.72 -8.64 24.39
CA TYR A 251 -0.62 -8.98 25.31
C TYR A 251 0.14 -10.23 24.86
N LEU A 252 -0.54 -11.28 24.39
CA LEU A 252 0.11 -12.45 23.82
C LEU A 252 0.98 -12.09 22.60
N SER A 253 0.48 -11.19 21.74
CA SER A 253 1.26 -10.68 20.61
C SER A 253 2.50 -9.91 21.06
N TYR A 254 2.39 -9.06 22.08
CA TYR A 254 3.55 -8.34 22.61
C TYR A 254 4.59 -9.28 23.19
N CYS A 255 4.18 -10.27 23.99
CA CYS A 255 5.09 -11.30 24.51
C CYS A 255 5.80 -12.03 23.38
N TYR A 256 5.07 -12.43 22.34
CA TYR A 256 5.64 -13.11 21.18
C TYR A 256 6.56 -12.19 20.36
N LEU A 257 6.12 -10.99 20.00
CA LEU A 257 6.85 -10.09 19.10
C LEU A 257 8.10 -9.49 19.78
N ILE A 258 7.98 -9.08 21.02
CA ILE A 258 9.10 -8.47 21.76
C ILE A 258 9.98 -9.57 22.40
N GLY A 259 9.37 -10.53 23.12
CA GLY A 259 10.12 -11.54 23.88
C GLY A 259 10.77 -12.61 23.01
N MET A 260 10.17 -12.96 21.88
CA MET A 260 10.70 -14.02 21.01
C MET A 260 11.25 -13.48 19.69
N VAL A 261 10.42 -12.76 18.91
CA VAL A 261 10.81 -12.37 17.54
C VAL A 261 11.91 -11.33 17.57
N ALA A 262 11.77 -10.27 18.35
CA ALA A 262 12.79 -9.21 18.39
C ALA A 262 14.11 -9.71 18.98
N VAL A 263 14.07 -10.54 20.01
CA VAL A 263 15.28 -11.17 20.59
C VAL A 263 15.98 -12.03 19.54
N ARG A 264 15.24 -12.95 18.91
CA ARG A 264 15.78 -13.81 17.84
C ARG A 264 16.40 -12.98 16.71
N ASP A 265 15.68 -11.95 16.22
CA ASP A 265 16.13 -11.16 15.07
C ASP A 265 17.34 -10.29 15.44
N THR A 266 17.37 -9.72 16.64
CA THR A 266 18.54 -8.98 17.16
C THR A 266 19.77 -9.87 17.24
N LEU A 267 19.66 -11.06 17.84
CA LEU A 267 20.77 -12.02 17.91
C LEU A 267 21.23 -12.46 16.51
N LYS A 268 20.28 -12.79 15.63
CA LYS A 268 20.58 -13.13 14.23
C LYS A 268 21.34 -12.01 13.51
N TYR A 269 20.95 -10.76 13.68
CA TYR A 269 21.62 -9.63 13.04
C TYR A 269 23.03 -9.42 13.58
N TYR A 270 23.29 -9.62 14.88
CA TYR A 270 24.65 -9.59 15.42
C TYR A 270 25.52 -10.72 14.84
N ILE A 271 25.01 -11.94 14.75
CA ILE A 271 25.70 -13.07 14.11
C ILE A 271 26.01 -12.78 12.64
N GLN A 272 25.09 -12.12 11.93
CA GLN A 272 25.26 -11.71 10.53
C GLN A 272 26.13 -10.46 10.33
N ARG A 273 26.73 -9.93 11.40
CA ARG A 273 27.51 -8.68 11.39
C ARG A 273 26.75 -7.47 10.85
N ARG A 274 25.43 -7.42 11.13
CA ARG A 274 24.51 -6.32 10.77
C ARG A 274 23.97 -5.63 12.04
N PRO A 275 24.85 -4.99 12.86
CA PRO A 275 24.43 -4.29 14.09
C PRO A 275 23.46 -3.12 13.80
N ASP A 276 23.52 -2.56 12.59
CA ASP A 276 22.57 -1.55 12.09
C ASP A 276 21.12 -2.04 12.12
N LEU A 277 20.86 -3.29 11.72
CA LEU A 277 19.51 -3.88 11.76
C LEU A 277 19.09 -4.22 13.20
N ALA A 278 20.04 -4.69 14.04
CA ALA A 278 19.77 -4.95 15.46
C ALA A 278 19.34 -3.64 16.17
N GLN A 279 20.10 -2.56 15.96
CA GLN A 279 19.75 -1.22 16.50
C GLN A 279 18.41 -0.71 15.98
N ALA A 280 18.10 -0.92 14.68
CA ALA A 280 16.81 -0.54 14.11
C ALA A 280 15.65 -1.30 14.77
N THR A 281 15.82 -2.60 15.08
CA THR A 281 14.83 -3.39 15.82
C THR A 281 14.59 -2.82 17.22
N ILE A 282 15.66 -2.57 17.98
CA ILE A 282 15.58 -2.02 19.33
C ILE A 282 14.93 -0.62 19.31
N LYS A 283 15.35 0.24 18.38
CA LYS A 283 14.74 1.57 18.17
C LYS A 283 13.25 1.52 17.86
N GLY A 284 12.83 0.56 17.03
CA GLY A 284 11.42 0.36 16.70
C GLY A 284 10.57 0.04 17.92
N ILE A 285 11.04 -0.86 18.78
CA ILE A 285 10.37 -1.21 20.05
C ILE A 285 10.34 0.00 21.00
N TYR A 286 11.49 0.64 21.19
CA TYR A 286 11.61 1.81 22.07
C TYR A 286 10.63 2.93 21.71
N HIS A 287 10.58 3.29 20.42
CA HIS A 287 9.67 4.35 19.96
C HIS A 287 8.19 3.94 20.07
N PHE A 288 7.86 2.66 19.84
CA PHE A 288 6.51 2.16 20.09
C PHE A 288 6.13 2.32 21.58
N ILE A 289 6.99 1.92 22.51
CA ILE A 289 6.72 2.02 23.96
C ILE A 289 6.55 3.50 24.35
N LYS A 290 7.47 4.36 23.91
CA LYS A 290 7.42 5.81 24.21
C LYS A 290 6.14 6.46 23.69
N SER A 291 5.74 6.20 22.44
CA SER A 291 4.51 6.74 21.86
C SER A 291 3.23 6.12 22.44
N SER A 292 3.35 5.06 23.21
CA SER A 292 2.20 4.39 23.87
C SER A 292 2.00 4.86 25.29
N ALA A 293 2.97 5.55 25.86
CA ALA A 293 2.94 6.10 27.22
C ALA A 293 2.51 7.59 27.26
N SER A 294 2.52 8.25 26.09
CA SER A 294 1.94 9.59 25.85
C SER A 294 0.53 9.47 25.25
#